data_fa396b4095cd80e7339986a4c556dc35
#
_entry.id   fa396b4095cd80e7339986a4c556dc35
#
_cell.length_a   1.000
_cell.length_b   1.000
_cell.length_c   1.000
_cell.angle_alpha   90.00
_cell.angle_beta   90.00
_cell.angle_gamma   90.00
#
_symmetry.space_group_name_H-M   'P 1'
#
loop_
_entity.id
_entity.type
_entity.pdbx_description
1 polymer ?
#
loop_
_entity_poly.entity_id
_entity_poly.type
_entity_poly.pdbx_seq_one_letter_code
_entity_poly.pdbx_strand_id
1 'polypeptide(L)'
;MGMAATSPLYNQLKDAEPFFLLAGPNVIESEEHILRMAKHIKHIATKVGLPLVFKSSFDKANRTSSKSFRGPGMAEGLKIMMASFYNSLTQILEKVKVAYDLPIVTDVHESIQCEEVGKTDLLVAAAQTGKIINIKKGQFCAPSVMNNSAEKIRLAGNPNVMVCERGTMFGYNDLIVDPRNFEWMREANCPVVADITHALQQPAGKKLEGGGVASGGLCELIPCIARTAVAVGVDGIFMEVHDDPLSAPVDGPTQWPLRHLEELLEELIAIARVTKGKQQFQIDLTPFRD
;
A
#
# COMPACT_ATOMS: atom_id res chain seq x y z
N MET A 1 -21.75 17.98 -14.36
CA MET A 1 -20.33 18.32 -14.17
C MET A 1 -19.51 17.29 -14.94
N GLY A 2 -18.64 17.71 -15.88
CA GLY A 2 -17.77 16.78 -16.59
C GLY A 2 -16.81 16.12 -15.61
N MET A 3 -16.58 14.81 -15.75
CA MET A 3 -15.55 14.11 -14.94
C MET A 3 -14.18 14.74 -15.23
N ALA A 4 -13.42 15.03 -14.17
CA ALA A 4 -12.05 15.46 -14.32
C ALA A 4 -11.22 14.39 -15.07
N ALA A 5 -10.23 14.81 -15.84
CA ALA A 5 -9.34 13.88 -16.53
C ALA A 5 -8.42 13.17 -15.51
N THR A 6 -8.05 11.92 -15.81
CA THR A 6 -7.04 11.18 -15.03
C THR A 6 -5.66 11.81 -15.20
N SER A 7 -4.85 11.76 -14.14
CA SER A 7 -3.47 12.29 -14.18
C SER A 7 -2.54 11.42 -15.04
N PRO A 8 -1.50 11.99 -15.67
CA PRO A 8 -0.54 11.20 -16.44
C PRO A 8 0.11 10.07 -15.63
N LEU A 9 0.48 10.34 -14.37
CA LEU A 9 1.04 9.32 -13.48
C LEU A 9 0.04 8.19 -13.21
N TYR A 10 -1.24 8.52 -12.99
CA TYR A 10 -2.26 7.50 -12.79
C TYR A 10 -2.40 6.57 -14.00
N ASN A 11 -2.41 7.14 -15.21
CA ASN A 11 -2.48 6.35 -16.42
C ASN A 11 -1.21 5.47 -16.59
N GLN A 12 -0.03 6.02 -16.32
CA GLN A 12 1.21 5.24 -16.34
C GLN A 12 1.16 4.05 -15.37
N LEU A 13 0.64 4.23 -14.15
CA LEU A 13 0.51 3.14 -13.17
C LEU A 13 -0.56 2.13 -13.58
N LYS A 14 -1.69 2.61 -14.10
CA LYS A 14 -2.78 1.74 -14.57
C LYS A 14 -2.34 0.84 -15.72
N ASP A 15 -1.50 1.36 -16.62
CA ASP A 15 -1.02 0.67 -17.81
C ASP A 15 0.31 -0.05 -17.58
N ALA A 16 0.80 -0.10 -16.33
CA ALA A 16 2.08 -0.72 -15.98
C ALA A 16 2.10 -2.23 -16.21
N GLU A 17 3.16 -2.71 -16.85
CA GLU A 17 3.39 -4.14 -17.09
C GLU A 17 4.75 -4.59 -16.50
N PRO A 18 4.78 -5.72 -15.79
CA PRO A 18 3.66 -6.59 -15.41
C PRO A 18 2.86 -6.07 -14.21
N PHE A 19 3.41 -5.16 -13.42
CA PHE A 19 2.79 -4.43 -12.31
C PHE A 19 3.65 -3.21 -11.92
N PHE A 20 3.09 -2.29 -11.12
CA PHE A 20 3.85 -1.19 -10.52
C PHE A 20 4.18 -1.46 -9.05
N LEU A 21 5.19 -0.75 -8.51
CA LEU A 21 5.69 -0.91 -7.16
C LEU A 21 5.44 0.36 -6.33
N LEU A 22 4.81 0.20 -5.17
CA LEU A 22 4.73 1.20 -4.10
C LEU A 22 5.64 0.71 -2.96
N ALA A 23 6.87 1.22 -2.85
CA ALA A 23 7.85 0.69 -1.90
C ALA A 23 8.67 1.75 -1.19
N GLY A 24 9.01 1.49 0.06
CA GLY A 24 9.88 2.33 0.89
C GLY A 24 9.76 2.02 2.38
N PRO A 25 10.48 2.74 3.24
CA PRO A 25 10.44 2.53 4.68
C PRO A 25 9.05 2.82 5.26
N ASN A 26 8.72 2.11 6.33
CA ASN A 26 7.47 2.29 7.05
C ASN A 26 7.25 3.77 7.43
N VAL A 27 8.26 4.41 8.00
CA VAL A 27 8.22 5.79 8.51
C VAL A 27 9.52 6.52 8.21
N ILE A 28 9.49 7.84 8.16
CA ILE A 28 10.70 8.67 8.09
C ILE A 28 11.42 8.62 9.42
N GLU A 29 12.65 8.09 9.43
CA GLU A 29 13.51 8.04 10.60
C GLU A 29 14.48 9.24 10.64
N SER A 30 15.13 9.50 9.52
CA SER A 30 15.99 10.68 9.29
C SER A 30 16.03 11.03 7.81
N GLU A 31 16.49 12.24 7.49
CA GLU A 31 16.68 12.67 6.10
C GLU A 31 17.74 11.80 5.40
N GLU A 32 18.84 11.50 6.06
CA GLU A 32 19.91 10.67 5.53
C GLU A 32 19.41 9.26 5.20
N HIS A 33 18.70 8.64 6.14
CA HIS A 33 18.15 7.29 5.96
C HIS A 33 17.19 7.24 4.78
N ILE A 34 16.22 8.17 4.72
CA ILE A 34 15.19 8.15 3.69
C ILE A 34 15.77 8.40 2.27
N LEU A 35 16.76 9.29 2.15
CA LEU A 35 17.45 9.53 0.88
C LEU A 35 18.25 8.30 0.44
N ARG A 36 18.96 7.66 1.37
CA ARG A 36 19.68 6.40 1.10
C ARG A 36 18.73 5.30 0.63
N MET A 37 17.62 5.09 1.33
CA MET A 37 16.61 4.09 0.96
C MET A 37 16.00 4.38 -0.41
N ALA A 38 15.62 5.63 -0.69
CA ALA A 38 15.06 6.02 -1.98
C ALA A 38 16.03 5.75 -3.13
N LYS A 39 17.31 6.07 -2.96
CA LYS A 39 18.36 5.79 -3.94
C LYS A 39 18.47 4.31 -4.29
N HIS A 40 18.53 3.46 -3.27
CA HIS A 40 18.69 2.02 -3.46
C HIS A 40 17.44 1.38 -4.06
N ILE A 41 16.25 1.70 -3.55
CA ILE A 41 15.00 1.16 -4.08
C ILE A 41 14.77 1.62 -5.53
N LYS A 42 15.05 2.91 -5.86
CA LYS A 42 15.00 3.39 -7.24
C LYS A 42 15.95 2.61 -8.16
N HIS A 43 17.19 2.40 -7.71
CA HIS A 43 18.17 1.65 -8.50
C HIS A 43 17.67 0.24 -8.81
N ILE A 44 17.16 -0.48 -7.81
CA ILE A 44 16.61 -1.84 -7.97
C ILE A 44 15.40 -1.81 -8.91
N ALA A 45 14.40 -0.95 -8.66
CA ALA A 45 13.20 -0.87 -9.48
C ALA A 45 13.53 -0.55 -10.95
N THR A 46 14.48 0.37 -11.20
CA THR A 46 14.96 0.70 -12.55
C THR A 46 15.63 -0.50 -13.20
N LYS A 47 16.49 -1.22 -12.48
CA LYS A 47 17.19 -2.41 -12.98
C LYS A 47 16.23 -3.51 -13.42
N VAL A 48 15.18 -3.76 -12.64
CA VAL A 48 14.17 -4.80 -12.95
C VAL A 48 13.06 -4.29 -13.88
N GLY A 49 13.02 -2.99 -14.21
CA GLY A 49 12.10 -2.38 -15.17
C GLY A 49 10.68 -2.13 -14.63
N LEU A 50 10.52 -1.93 -13.31
CA LEU A 50 9.22 -1.63 -12.70
C LEU A 50 9.01 -0.13 -12.47
N PRO A 51 7.82 0.43 -12.80
CA PRO A 51 7.43 1.74 -12.33
C PRO A 51 7.39 1.80 -10.80
N LEU A 52 8.04 2.80 -10.21
CA LEU A 52 8.15 2.97 -8.76
C LEU A 52 7.46 4.25 -8.30
N VAL A 53 6.65 4.14 -7.25
CA VAL A 53 6.24 5.24 -6.38
C VAL A 53 6.89 5.01 -5.03
N PHE A 54 7.70 5.96 -4.56
CA PHE A 54 8.40 5.82 -3.28
C PHE A 54 7.44 6.07 -2.12
N LYS A 55 7.40 5.13 -1.17
CA LYS A 55 6.50 5.15 -0.01
C LYS A 55 7.25 5.49 1.27
N SER A 56 6.76 6.44 2.04
CA SER A 56 7.10 6.55 3.47
C SER A 56 6.03 7.36 4.22
N SER A 57 5.77 6.97 5.48
CA SER A 57 4.82 7.69 6.31
C SER A 57 5.51 8.78 7.12
N PHE A 58 4.83 9.92 7.26
CA PHE A 58 5.25 10.99 8.15
C PHE A 58 4.61 10.90 9.54
N ASP A 59 3.48 10.18 9.68
CA ASP A 59 2.79 9.94 10.95
C ASP A 59 2.15 8.54 10.97
N LYS A 60 2.26 7.87 12.11
CA LYS A 60 1.62 6.59 12.42
C LYS A 60 0.54 6.79 13.50
N ALA A 61 -0.53 7.48 13.13
CA ALA A 61 -1.63 7.83 14.05
C ALA A 61 -2.40 6.62 14.62
N ASN A 62 -2.29 5.44 13.99
CA ASN A 62 -3.03 4.22 14.33
C ASN A 62 -2.32 3.30 15.34
N ARG A 63 -1.43 3.82 16.19
CA ARG A 63 -0.71 3.01 17.19
C ARG A 63 -1.59 2.58 18.35
N THR A 64 -1.45 1.31 18.76
CA THR A 64 -2.13 0.74 19.94
C THR A 64 -1.56 1.24 21.26
N SER A 65 -0.31 1.70 21.31
CA SER A 65 0.34 2.25 22.51
C SER A 65 0.60 3.75 22.37
N SER A 66 0.20 4.53 23.37
CA SER A 66 0.46 5.97 23.44
C SER A 66 1.95 6.35 23.56
N LYS A 67 2.81 5.37 23.88
CA LYS A 67 4.27 5.55 24.00
C LYS A 67 5.03 5.15 22.73
N SER A 68 4.34 4.64 21.69
CA SER A 68 4.99 4.23 20.45
C SER A 68 5.48 5.44 19.65
N PHE A 69 6.59 5.27 18.96
CA PHE A 69 7.07 6.24 17.98
C PHE A 69 6.01 6.44 16.88
N ARG A 70 5.60 7.68 16.63
CA ARG A 70 4.55 8.04 15.70
C ARG A 70 5.02 8.77 14.44
N GLY A 71 6.22 9.29 14.46
CA GLY A 71 6.61 10.35 13.54
C GLY A 71 6.07 11.71 14.02
N PRO A 72 6.00 12.73 13.15
CA PRO A 72 5.75 14.13 13.56
C PRO A 72 4.29 14.51 13.87
N GLY A 73 3.29 13.63 13.65
CA GLY A 73 1.90 13.84 14.09
C GLY A 73 0.91 14.34 13.02
N MET A 74 -0.39 14.16 13.31
CA MET A 74 -1.52 14.26 12.37
C MET A 74 -1.98 15.69 12.05
N ALA A 75 -1.93 16.63 13.02
CA ALA A 75 -2.35 18.00 12.76
C ALA A 75 -1.58 18.64 11.60
N GLU A 76 -0.39 18.16 11.39
CA GLU A 76 0.49 18.52 10.32
C GLU A 76 0.22 17.72 9.03
N GLY A 77 -0.17 16.46 9.14
CA GLY A 77 -0.48 15.59 7.99
C GLY A 77 -1.68 16.05 7.17
N LEU A 78 -2.74 16.52 7.81
CA LEU A 78 -3.91 17.08 7.13
C LEU A 78 -3.61 18.42 6.47
N LYS A 79 -2.77 19.26 7.07
CA LYS A 79 -2.28 20.49 6.44
C LYS A 79 -1.46 20.20 5.19
N ILE A 80 -0.73 19.08 5.16
CA ILE A 80 0.06 18.63 4.00
C ILE A 80 -0.84 18.21 2.84
N MET A 81 -2.00 17.61 3.09
CA MET A 81 -2.97 17.28 2.04
C MET A 81 -3.62 18.53 1.45
N MET A 82 -3.84 19.57 2.24
CA MET A 82 -4.61 20.76 1.85
C MET A 82 -3.76 21.97 1.48
N ALA A 83 -2.51 22.05 1.91
CA ALA A 83 -1.64 23.18 1.64
C ALA A 83 -0.22 22.75 1.27
N SER A 84 0.27 23.23 0.17
CA SER A 84 1.64 23.02 -0.33
C SER A 84 2.69 23.87 0.42
N PHE A 85 2.60 24.03 1.74
CA PHE A 85 3.58 24.84 2.46
C PHE A 85 3.84 24.40 3.91
N TYR A 86 5.12 24.20 4.20
CA TYR A 86 5.83 24.25 5.49
C TYR A 86 5.59 23.16 6.54
N ASN A 87 6.30 22.04 6.37
CA ASN A 87 6.81 21.31 7.54
C ASN A 87 8.11 20.56 7.19
N SER A 88 9.02 20.41 8.18
CA SER A 88 10.36 19.84 7.96
C SER A 88 10.38 18.45 7.32
N LEU A 89 9.36 17.62 7.58
CA LEU A 89 9.29 16.23 7.09
C LEU A 89 8.64 16.09 5.72
N THR A 90 7.70 16.95 5.36
CA THR A 90 7.24 17.08 3.98
C THR A 90 8.38 17.57 3.10
N GLN A 91 9.21 18.46 3.61
CA GLN A 91 10.41 18.91 2.92
C GLN A 91 11.37 17.76 2.65
N ILE A 92 11.46 16.77 3.55
CA ILE A 92 12.29 15.58 3.33
C ILE A 92 11.73 14.73 2.17
N LEU A 93 10.41 14.49 2.11
CA LEU A 93 9.81 13.77 0.99
C LEU A 93 9.91 14.55 -0.32
N GLU A 94 9.76 15.88 -0.30
CA GLU A 94 10.01 16.72 -1.48
C GLU A 94 11.49 16.67 -1.91
N LYS A 95 12.45 16.60 -0.98
CA LYS A 95 13.86 16.38 -1.32
C LYS A 95 14.07 15.04 -2.01
N VAL A 96 13.44 13.96 -1.54
CA VAL A 96 13.47 12.64 -2.22
C VAL A 96 12.91 12.76 -3.63
N LYS A 97 11.74 13.40 -3.78
CA LYS A 97 11.10 13.60 -5.08
C LYS A 97 12.00 14.37 -6.06
N VAL A 98 12.59 15.48 -5.62
CA VAL A 98 13.47 16.30 -6.45
C VAL A 98 14.80 15.61 -6.75
N ALA A 99 15.44 15.01 -5.72
CA ALA A 99 16.76 14.39 -5.88
C ALA A 99 16.74 13.14 -6.77
N TYR A 100 15.63 12.41 -6.77
CA TYR A 100 15.55 11.14 -7.49
C TYR A 100 14.45 11.11 -8.55
N ASP A 101 13.75 12.22 -8.80
CA ASP A 101 12.63 12.27 -9.76
C ASP A 101 11.65 11.10 -9.54
N LEU A 102 11.20 10.95 -8.29
CA LEU A 102 10.30 9.88 -7.87
C LEU A 102 8.93 10.44 -7.44
N PRO A 103 7.83 9.89 -7.93
CA PRO A 103 6.54 10.13 -7.28
C PRO A 103 6.53 9.55 -5.86
N ILE A 104 5.83 10.24 -4.96
CA ILE A 104 5.80 9.91 -3.53
C ILE A 104 4.39 9.51 -3.13
N VAL A 105 4.29 8.49 -2.28
CA VAL A 105 3.06 8.12 -1.56
C VAL A 105 3.30 8.13 -0.06
N THR A 106 2.33 8.62 0.70
CA THR A 106 2.33 8.60 2.15
C THR A 106 0.98 8.13 2.67
N ASP A 107 0.99 7.48 3.84
CA ASP A 107 -0.24 7.04 4.48
C ASP A 107 -0.92 8.19 5.24
N VAL A 108 -2.26 8.22 5.18
CA VAL A 108 -3.10 9.12 5.98
C VAL A 108 -4.07 8.28 6.79
N HIS A 109 -4.10 8.52 8.09
CA HIS A 109 -4.97 7.83 9.03
C HIS A 109 -5.81 8.82 9.82
N GLU A 110 -7.04 8.46 10.15
CA GLU A 110 -7.80 9.18 11.18
C GLU A 110 -7.36 8.74 12.58
N SER A 111 -7.37 9.67 13.53
CA SER A 111 -6.99 9.42 14.93
C SER A 111 -8.01 8.56 15.69
N ILE A 112 -9.24 8.48 15.19
CA ILE A 112 -10.30 7.67 15.77
C ILE A 112 -10.43 6.42 14.91
N GLN A 113 -10.17 5.26 15.50
CA GLN A 113 -10.48 3.96 14.92
C GLN A 113 -12.00 3.75 15.01
N CYS A 114 -12.77 4.48 14.24
CA CYS A 114 -14.14 4.08 13.98
C CYS A 114 -14.11 3.02 12.91
N GLU A 115 -14.46 1.81 13.30
CA GLU A 115 -14.59 0.63 12.45
C GLU A 115 -15.77 0.74 11.46
N GLU A 116 -16.39 1.89 11.36
CA GLU A 116 -17.52 2.09 10.48
C GLU A 116 -17.09 2.10 9.02
N VAL A 117 -17.73 1.21 8.31
CA VAL A 117 -17.73 1.10 6.85
C VAL A 117 -17.93 2.48 6.23
N GLY A 118 -16.85 3.04 5.72
CA GLY A 118 -16.87 4.29 4.98
C GLY A 118 -16.60 5.51 5.85
N LYS A 119 -15.33 5.75 6.12
CA LYS A 119 -14.78 7.08 6.48
C LYS A 119 -15.03 8.05 5.33
N THR A 120 -16.31 8.36 5.08
CA THR A 120 -16.74 9.13 3.91
C THR A 120 -16.04 10.49 3.89
N ASP A 121 -15.94 11.15 5.04
CA ASP A 121 -15.33 12.47 5.13
C ASP A 121 -13.83 12.44 4.80
N LEU A 122 -13.10 11.43 5.28
CA LEU A 122 -11.70 11.23 4.91
C LEU A 122 -11.54 10.97 3.41
N LEU A 123 -12.38 10.12 2.82
CA LEU A 123 -12.33 9.81 1.39
C LEU A 123 -12.65 11.05 0.56
N VAL A 124 -13.66 11.83 0.93
CA VAL A 124 -14.01 13.08 0.26
C VAL A 124 -12.89 14.11 0.38
N ALA A 125 -12.33 14.30 1.57
CA ALA A 125 -11.18 15.19 1.78
C ALA A 125 -9.95 14.77 0.97
N ALA A 126 -9.66 13.46 0.93
CA ALA A 126 -8.60 12.93 0.08
C ALA A 126 -8.87 13.18 -1.41
N ALA A 127 -10.10 12.95 -1.88
CA ALA A 127 -10.48 13.20 -3.27
C ALA A 127 -10.27 14.67 -3.68
N GLN A 128 -10.61 15.61 -2.79
CA GLN A 128 -10.47 17.06 -3.04
C GLN A 128 -9.03 17.51 -3.27
N THR A 129 -8.03 16.70 -2.86
CA THR A 129 -6.63 17.01 -3.16
C THR A 129 -6.27 16.87 -4.64
N GLY A 130 -7.09 16.18 -5.43
CA GLY A 130 -6.82 15.86 -6.85
C GLY A 130 -5.66 14.88 -7.04
N LYS A 131 -5.06 14.34 -5.96
CA LYS A 131 -3.97 13.37 -6.02
C LYS A 131 -4.49 11.96 -6.27
N ILE A 132 -3.60 11.02 -6.60
CA ILE A 132 -3.94 9.59 -6.70
C ILE A 132 -4.25 9.08 -5.29
N ILE A 133 -5.40 8.44 -5.12
CA ILE A 133 -5.86 7.89 -3.85
C ILE A 133 -5.81 6.37 -3.91
N ASN A 134 -4.97 5.76 -3.07
CA ASN A 134 -4.92 4.30 -2.87
C ASN A 134 -5.68 3.95 -1.59
N ILE A 135 -6.89 3.41 -1.73
CA ILE A 135 -7.77 3.08 -0.59
C ILE A 135 -7.40 1.71 -0.05
N LYS A 136 -6.84 1.64 1.16
CA LYS A 136 -6.60 0.36 1.85
C LYS A 136 -7.90 -0.20 2.41
N LYS A 137 -8.21 -1.46 2.10
CA LYS A 137 -9.38 -2.16 2.62
C LYS A 137 -9.31 -2.24 4.15
N GLY A 138 -10.41 -1.93 4.81
CA GLY A 138 -10.54 -2.15 6.25
C GLY A 138 -10.41 -3.64 6.60
N GLN A 139 -9.81 -3.95 7.75
CA GLN A 139 -9.56 -5.34 8.19
C GLN A 139 -10.86 -6.12 8.41
N PHE A 140 -11.96 -5.44 8.70
CA PHE A 140 -13.29 -6.02 8.92
C PHE A 140 -14.25 -5.82 7.74
N CYS A 141 -13.76 -5.28 6.62
CA CYS A 141 -14.58 -4.99 5.46
C CYS A 141 -14.54 -6.13 4.45
N ALA A 142 -15.70 -6.47 3.90
CA ALA A 142 -15.78 -7.32 2.70
C ALA A 142 -15.15 -6.61 1.49
N PRO A 143 -14.58 -7.34 0.51
CA PRO A 143 -13.97 -6.75 -0.68
C PRO A 143 -14.95 -5.90 -1.51
N SER A 144 -16.23 -6.24 -1.55
CA SER A 144 -17.28 -5.48 -2.24
C SER A 144 -17.47 -4.04 -1.74
N VAL A 145 -17.11 -3.76 -0.48
CA VAL A 145 -17.13 -2.39 0.08
C VAL A 145 -16.18 -1.46 -0.66
N MET A 146 -15.12 -2.00 -1.26
CA MET A 146 -14.13 -1.21 -1.98
C MET A 146 -14.70 -0.55 -3.24
N ASN A 147 -15.69 -1.18 -3.88
CA ASN A 147 -16.42 -0.57 -4.98
C ASN A 147 -17.10 0.73 -4.54
N ASN A 148 -17.86 0.70 -3.44
CA ASN A 148 -18.51 1.89 -2.90
C ASN A 148 -17.50 2.95 -2.44
N SER A 149 -16.38 2.54 -1.89
CA SER A 149 -15.32 3.47 -1.44
C SER A 149 -14.67 4.18 -2.63
N ALA A 150 -14.38 3.46 -3.72
CA ALA A 150 -13.87 4.04 -4.94
C ALA A 150 -14.87 4.99 -5.60
N GLU A 151 -16.16 4.64 -5.57
CA GLU A 151 -17.22 5.51 -6.12
C GLU A 151 -17.36 6.82 -5.34
N LYS A 152 -17.20 6.82 -4.01
CA LYS A 152 -17.17 8.05 -3.20
C LYS A 152 -16.08 9.02 -3.66
N ILE A 153 -14.88 8.51 -3.98
CA ILE A 153 -13.78 9.31 -4.53
C ILE A 153 -14.16 9.92 -5.88
N ARG A 154 -14.75 9.12 -6.77
CA ARG A 154 -15.18 9.57 -8.10
C ARG A 154 -16.29 10.62 -8.02
N LEU A 155 -17.30 10.40 -7.17
CA LEU A 155 -18.41 11.35 -6.94
C LEU A 155 -17.90 12.67 -6.33
N ALA A 156 -16.80 12.64 -5.56
CA ALA A 156 -16.13 13.85 -5.09
C ALA A 156 -15.26 14.54 -6.17
N GLY A 157 -15.30 14.07 -7.43
CA GLY A 157 -14.67 14.69 -8.59
C GLY A 157 -13.27 14.20 -8.92
N ASN A 158 -12.76 13.14 -8.25
CA ASN A 158 -11.42 12.62 -8.48
C ASN A 158 -11.45 11.20 -9.10
N PRO A 159 -11.08 11.05 -10.40
CA PRO A 159 -11.05 9.73 -11.05
C PRO A 159 -9.79 8.91 -10.73
N ASN A 160 -8.79 9.48 -10.06
CA ASN A 160 -7.49 8.85 -9.81
C ASN A 160 -7.53 7.99 -8.54
N VAL A 161 -8.26 6.88 -8.58
CA VAL A 161 -8.47 5.99 -7.42
C VAL A 161 -7.94 4.60 -7.70
N MET A 162 -7.33 3.99 -6.68
CA MET A 162 -6.90 2.60 -6.62
C MET A 162 -7.44 1.95 -5.34
N VAL A 163 -7.58 0.64 -5.32
CA VAL A 163 -8.01 -0.13 -4.14
C VAL A 163 -6.94 -1.12 -3.74
N CYS A 164 -6.77 -1.35 -2.43
CA CYS A 164 -5.66 -2.12 -1.90
C CYS A 164 -6.14 -3.18 -0.90
N GLU A 165 -5.86 -4.45 -1.18
CA GLU A 165 -6.04 -5.57 -0.26
C GLU A 165 -4.89 -5.59 0.75
N ARG A 166 -5.19 -5.77 2.05
CA ARG A 166 -4.22 -5.82 3.14
C ARG A 166 -4.54 -6.86 4.21
N GLY A 167 -5.42 -7.83 3.90
CA GLY A 167 -5.86 -8.87 4.81
C GLY A 167 -7.12 -8.54 5.59
N THR A 168 -7.74 -9.58 6.08
CA THR A 168 -8.96 -9.56 6.88
C THR A 168 -8.69 -10.15 8.26
N MET A 169 -9.08 -9.43 9.31
CA MET A 169 -9.03 -9.88 10.70
C MET A 169 -10.19 -10.83 10.99
N PHE A 170 -9.90 -11.96 11.61
CA PHE A 170 -10.92 -12.94 12.02
C PHE A 170 -10.85 -13.31 13.52
N GLY A 171 -10.08 -12.56 14.32
CA GLY A 171 -10.09 -12.63 15.78
C GLY A 171 -8.89 -13.29 16.47
N TYR A 172 -7.90 -13.79 15.73
CA TYR A 172 -6.73 -14.48 16.31
C TYR A 172 -5.46 -13.63 16.28
N ASN A 173 -5.59 -12.29 16.30
CA ASN A 173 -4.47 -11.35 16.15
C ASN A 173 -3.62 -11.62 14.90
N ASP A 174 -4.27 -12.10 13.87
CA ASP A 174 -3.66 -12.44 12.59
C ASP A 174 -4.57 -11.99 11.44
N LEU A 175 -4.01 -11.88 10.24
CA LEU A 175 -4.71 -11.44 9.05
C LEU A 175 -4.65 -12.53 7.98
N ILE A 176 -5.76 -12.68 7.26
CA ILE A 176 -5.85 -13.61 6.13
C ILE A 176 -6.08 -12.82 4.85
N VAL A 177 -5.32 -13.14 3.81
CA VAL A 177 -5.58 -12.73 2.43
C VAL A 177 -6.31 -13.86 1.73
N ASP A 178 -7.54 -13.60 1.32
CA ASP A 178 -8.27 -14.48 0.41
C ASP A 178 -7.96 -14.03 -1.04
N PRO A 179 -7.34 -14.89 -1.88
CA PRO A 179 -7.02 -14.53 -3.26
C PRO A 179 -8.22 -14.09 -4.10
N ARG A 180 -9.42 -14.55 -3.76
CA ARG A 180 -10.68 -14.14 -4.41
C ARG A 180 -10.97 -12.67 -4.23
N ASN A 181 -10.45 -12.03 -3.16
CA ASN A 181 -10.62 -10.61 -2.91
C ASN A 181 -10.05 -9.77 -4.05
N PHE A 182 -8.94 -10.19 -4.67
CA PHE A 182 -8.35 -9.47 -5.80
C PHE A 182 -9.31 -9.43 -6.99
N GLU A 183 -10.00 -10.53 -7.28
CA GLU A 183 -11.00 -10.58 -8.35
C GLU A 183 -12.23 -9.74 -8.03
N TRP A 184 -12.80 -9.87 -6.82
CA TRP A 184 -13.96 -9.06 -6.41
C TRP A 184 -13.66 -7.56 -6.37
N MET A 185 -12.44 -7.17 -6.00
CA MET A 185 -12.03 -5.76 -5.98
C MET A 185 -11.87 -5.16 -7.39
N ARG A 186 -11.75 -5.97 -8.46
CA ARG A 186 -11.76 -5.49 -9.85
C ARG A 186 -13.08 -4.84 -10.23
N GLU A 187 -14.18 -5.19 -9.56
CA GLU A 187 -15.50 -4.54 -9.74
C GLU A 187 -15.45 -3.05 -9.44
N ALA A 188 -14.46 -2.58 -8.69
CA ALA A 188 -14.23 -1.16 -8.47
C ALA A 188 -13.77 -0.40 -9.72
N ASN A 189 -13.48 -1.07 -10.84
CA ASN A 189 -13.05 -0.49 -12.12
C ASN A 189 -11.85 0.47 -11.97
N CYS A 190 -10.86 0.07 -11.18
CA CYS A 190 -9.62 0.79 -10.96
C CYS A 190 -8.49 -0.19 -10.61
N PRO A 191 -7.22 0.23 -10.61
CA PRO A 191 -6.10 -0.65 -10.27
C PRO A 191 -6.28 -1.29 -8.90
N VAL A 192 -5.99 -2.60 -8.82
CA VAL A 192 -5.99 -3.39 -7.60
C VAL A 192 -4.56 -3.60 -7.12
N VAL A 193 -4.29 -3.16 -5.90
CA VAL A 193 -2.98 -3.24 -5.24
C VAL A 193 -3.01 -4.31 -4.17
N ALA A 194 -1.94 -5.10 -4.05
CA ALA A 194 -1.72 -6.00 -2.93
C ALA A 194 -0.70 -5.40 -1.95
N ASP A 195 -1.10 -5.17 -0.71
CA ASP A 195 -0.19 -4.82 0.39
C ASP A 195 0.35 -6.11 1.01
N ILE A 196 1.53 -6.51 0.57
CA ILE A 196 2.14 -7.80 0.94
C ILE A 196 2.86 -7.77 2.28
N THR A 197 3.02 -6.60 2.89
CA THR A 197 3.63 -6.45 4.22
C THR A 197 2.59 -6.37 5.31
N HIS A 198 1.62 -5.47 5.20
CA HIS A 198 0.56 -5.35 6.21
C HIS A 198 -0.43 -6.52 6.19
N ALA A 199 -0.50 -7.29 5.10
CA ALA A 199 -1.24 -8.55 5.03
C ALA A 199 -0.73 -9.61 6.03
N LEU A 200 0.51 -9.48 6.48
CA LEU A 200 1.19 -10.38 7.42
C LEU A 200 1.47 -9.73 8.78
N GLN A 201 0.90 -8.56 9.03
CA GLN A 201 0.96 -7.92 10.33
C GLN A 201 0.12 -8.72 11.34
N GLN A 202 0.65 -8.86 12.55
CA GLN A 202 -0.08 -9.45 13.67
C GLN A 202 -0.46 -8.35 14.67
N PRO A 203 -1.65 -7.74 14.55
CA PRO A 203 -2.08 -6.65 15.42
C PRO A 203 -2.07 -7.07 16.88
N ALA A 204 -1.34 -6.34 17.75
CA ALA A 204 -1.17 -6.67 19.17
C ALA A 204 -0.58 -8.07 19.44
N GLY A 205 0.04 -8.71 18.45
CA GLY A 205 0.51 -10.10 18.56
C GLY A 205 1.76 -10.28 19.43
N LYS A 206 2.53 -9.23 19.74
CA LYS A 206 3.75 -9.28 20.52
C LYS A 206 3.57 -8.58 21.88
N LYS A 207 3.74 -9.36 22.97
CA LYS A 207 3.83 -8.78 24.33
C LYS A 207 5.21 -8.15 24.54
N LEU A 208 5.24 -6.97 25.14
CA LEU A 208 6.47 -6.26 25.46
C LEU A 208 6.93 -6.58 26.88
N GLU A 209 8.24 -6.69 27.11
CA GLU A 209 8.83 -6.73 28.44
C GLU A 209 8.50 -5.40 29.16
N GLY A 210 7.92 -5.49 30.36
CA GLY A 210 7.46 -4.30 31.11
C GLY A 210 5.98 -3.93 30.86
N GLY A 211 5.24 -4.73 30.11
CA GLY A 211 3.81 -4.56 29.85
C GLY A 211 3.50 -3.80 28.58
N GLY A 212 2.30 -4.05 28.04
CA GLY A 212 1.86 -3.51 26.76
C GLY A 212 2.03 -4.51 25.62
N VAL A 213 1.56 -4.12 24.43
CA VAL A 213 1.62 -4.93 23.22
C VAL A 213 2.16 -4.11 22.05
N ALA A 214 2.83 -4.78 21.12
CA ALA A 214 3.24 -4.24 19.83
C ALA A 214 2.69 -5.14 18.71
N SER A 215 2.67 -4.63 17.48
CA SER A 215 2.42 -5.45 16.32
C SER A 215 3.56 -6.45 16.14
N GLY A 216 3.20 -7.71 15.98
CA GLY A 216 4.06 -8.74 15.41
C GLY A 216 3.96 -8.72 13.89
N GLY A 217 4.67 -9.65 13.24
CA GLY A 217 4.61 -9.83 11.80
C GLY A 217 5.34 -11.09 11.37
N LEU A 218 4.98 -11.57 10.19
CA LEU A 218 5.45 -12.82 9.58
C LEU A 218 6.16 -12.48 8.25
N CYS A 219 7.23 -11.69 8.30
CA CYS A 219 7.92 -11.22 7.08
C CYS A 219 8.44 -12.36 6.22
N GLU A 220 8.75 -13.52 6.82
CA GLU A 220 9.18 -14.73 6.11
C GLU A 220 8.11 -15.30 5.16
N LEU A 221 6.83 -14.93 5.37
CA LEU A 221 5.73 -15.32 4.51
C LEU A 221 5.40 -14.29 3.41
N ILE A 222 6.09 -13.15 3.35
CA ILE A 222 5.90 -12.15 2.28
C ILE A 222 6.00 -12.78 0.89
N PRO A 223 6.99 -13.65 0.58
CA PRO A 223 7.05 -14.29 -0.75
C PRO A 223 5.82 -15.14 -1.07
N CYS A 224 5.21 -15.77 -0.07
CA CYS A 224 3.97 -16.56 -0.28
C CYS A 224 2.82 -15.68 -0.74
N ILE A 225 2.54 -14.58 -0.02
CA ILE A 225 1.46 -13.64 -0.35
C ILE A 225 1.76 -12.90 -1.67
N ALA A 226 3.01 -12.47 -1.86
CA ALA A 226 3.43 -11.75 -3.07
C ALA A 226 3.26 -12.61 -4.34
N ARG A 227 3.73 -13.86 -4.32
CA ARG A 227 3.55 -14.83 -5.43
C ARG A 227 2.07 -15.03 -5.74
N THR A 228 1.24 -15.21 -4.71
CA THR A 228 -0.20 -15.38 -4.88
C THR A 228 -0.82 -14.14 -5.55
N ALA A 229 -0.49 -12.95 -5.08
CA ALA A 229 -1.02 -11.70 -5.61
C ALA A 229 -0.68 -11.50 -7.10
N VAL A 230 0.59 -11.67 -7.48
CA VAL A 230 0.99 -11.52 -8.88
C VAL A 230 0.49 -12.65 -9.77
N ALA A 231 0.29 -13.86 -9.24
CA ALA A 231 -0.30 -14.98 -9.96
C ALA A 231 -1.79 -14.74 -10.28
N VAL A 232 -2.53 -14.06 -9.39
CA VAL A 232 -3.90 -13.60 -9.68
C VAL A 232 -3.90 -12.41 -10.65
N GLY A 233 -2.76 -11.71 -10.78
CA GLY A 233 -2.58 -10.61 -11.74
C GLY A 233 -2.95 -9.24 -11.19
N VAL A 234 -2.61 -8.91 -9.94
CA VAL A 234 -2.76 -7.56 -9.38
C VAL A 234 -2.02 -6.52 -10.22
N ASP A 235 -2.48 -5.27 -10.17
CA ASP A 235 -1.90 -4.18 -10.96
C ASP A 235 -0.72 -3.52 -10.25
N GLY A 236 -0.66 -3.63 -8.93
CA GLY A 236 0.43 -3.07 -8.14
C GLY A 236 0.73 -3.86 -6.87
N ILE A 237 1.97 -3.75 -6.42
CA ILE A 237 2.44 -4.27 -5.13
C ILE A 237 2.79 -3.09 -4.23
N PHE A 238 2.22 -3.11 -3.03
CA PHE A 238 2.62 -2.23 -1.93
C PHE A 238 3.46 -3.03 -0.94
N MET A 239 4.65 -2.51 -0.59
CA MET A 239 5.52 -3.16 0.39
C MET A 239 6.34 -2.15 1.19
N GLU A 240 6.55 -2.45 2.46
CA GLU A 240 7.49 -1.75 3.30
C GLU A 240 8.84 -2.45 3.30
N VAL A 241 9.90 -1.68 3.07
CA VAL A 241 11.27 -2.16 2.88
C VAL A 241 12.20 -1.40 3.81
N HIS A 242 13.12 -2.10 4.48
CA HIS A 242 14.08 -1.50 5.38
C HIS A 242 15.47 -2.10 5.19
N ASP A 243 16.53 -1.31 5.36
CA ASP A 243 17.92 -1.78 5.27
C ASP A 243 18.32 -2.61 6.51
N ASP A 244 17.71 -2.35 7.67
CA ASP A 244 17.85 -3.15 8.91
C ASP A 244 16.50 -3.29 9.64
N PRO A 245 15.62 -4.23 9.23
CA PRO A 245 14.30 -4.39 9.83
C PRO A 245 14.30 -4.63 11.34
N LEU A 246 15.36 -5.21 11.88
CA LEU A 246 15.43 -5.49 13.32
C LEU A 246 15.62 -4.21 14.16
N SER A 247 16.24 -3.19 13.58
CA SER A 247 16.45 -1.87 14.22
C SER A 247 15.34 -0.86 13.88
N ALA A 248 14.41 -1.22 13.00
CA ALA A 248 13.33 -0.31 12.58
C ALA A 248 12.48 0.13 13.78
N PRO A 249 12.20 1.44 13.96
CA PRO A 249 11.46 1.95 15.11
C PRO A 249 9.98 1.56 15.08
N VAL A 250 9.49 1.10 13.91
CA VAL A 250 8.08 0.81 13.66
C VAL A 250 7.94 -0.43 12.79
N ASP A 251 7.10 -1.38 13.22
CA ASP A 251 6.69 -2.58 12.47
C ASP A 251 7.84 -3.37 11.81
N GLY A 252 9.02 -3.38 12.43
CA GLY A 252 10.19 -4.11 11.94
C GLY A 252 9.88 -5.55 11.51
N PRO A 253 9.11 -6.35 12.30
CA PRO A 253 8.77 -7.72 11.96
C PRO A 253 7.97 -7.92 10.66
N THR A 254 7.42 -6.85 10.06
CA THR A 254 6.70 -6.91 8.78
C THR A 254 7.47 -6.32 7.61
N GLN A 255 8.56 -5.57 7.87
CA GLN A 255 9.30 -4.92 6.79
C GLN A 255 10.21 -5.92 6.06
N TRP A 256 10.24 -5.83 4.73
CA TRP A 256 11.11 -6.67 3.92
C TRP A 256 12.55 -6.17 3.93
N PRO A 257 13.57 -7.03 4.11
CA PRO A 257 14.97 -6.61 4.05
C PRO A 257 15.36 -6.12 2.65
N LEU A 258 15.91 -4.91 2.56
CA LEU A 258 16.33 -4.29 1.30
C LEU A 258 17.28 -5.19 0.48
N ARG A 259 18.17 -5.93 1.15
CA ARG A 259 19.13 -6.83 0.51
C ARG A 259 18.50 -7.93 -0.34
N HIS A 260 17.23 -8.29 -0.05
CA HIS A 260 16.47 -9.32 -0.77
C HIS A 260 15.40 -8.76 -1.69
N LEU A 261 15.35 -7.43 -1.86
CA LEU A 261 14.30 -6.79 -2.67
C LEU A 261 14.43 -7.15 -4.15
N GLU A 262 15.64 -7.10 -4.70
CA GLU A 262 15.88 -7.37 -6.12
C GLU A 262 15.48 -8.80 -6.48
N GLU A 263 15.99 -9.79 -5.73
CA GLU A 263 15.69 -11.20 -5.94
C GLU A 263 14.17 -11.48 -5.89
N LEU A 264 13.47 -10.92 -4.89
CA LEU A 264 12.02 -11.06 -4.79
C LEU A 264 11.32 -10.47 -6.01
N LEU A 265 11.68 -9.25 -6.44
CA LEU A 265 11.03 -8.60 -7.58
C LEU A 265 11.27 -9.34 -8.89
N GLU A 266 12.47 -9.87 -9.13
CA GLU A 266 12.76 -10.68 -10.31
C GLU A 266 11.87 -11.94 -10.38
N GLU A 267 11.71 -12.62 -9.25
CA GLU A 267 10.81 -13.78 -9.15
C GLU A 267 9.35 -13.40 -9.43
N LEU A 268 8.86 -12.31 -8.79
CA LEU A 268 7.47 -11.85 -8.98
C LEU A 268 7.19 -11.43 -10.43
N ILE A 269 8.15 -10.77 -11.08
CA ILE A 269 8.05 -10.40 -12.51
C ILE A 269 7.92 -11.65 -13.37
N ALA A 270 8.72 -12.68 -13.10
CA ALA A 270 8.67 -13.92 -13.87
C ALA A 270 7.30 -14.60 -13.76
N ILE A 271 6.73 -14.67 -12.56
CA ILE A 271 5.39 -15.24 -12.33
C ILE A 271 4.31 -14.37 -13.02
N ALA A 272 4.36 -13.06 -12.82
CA ALA A 272 3.38 -12.13 -13.39
C ALA A 272 3.34 -12.19 -14.92
N ARG A 273 4.49 -12.29 -15.59
CA ARG A 273 4.57 -12.45 -17.06
C ARG A 273 3.87 -13.70 -17.61
N VAL A 274 3.76 -14.74 -16.80
CA VAL A 274 3.03 -15.96 -17.18
C VAL A 274 1.52 -15.80 -17.07
N THR A 275 1.05 -14.97 -16.15
CA THR A 275 -0.38 -14.90 -15.76
C THR A 275 -1.06 -13.59 -16.18
N LYS A 276 -0.36 -12.46 -16.21
CA LYS A 276 -0.92 -11.15 -16.55
C LYS A 276 -1.48 -11.14 -17.98
N GLY A 277 -2.66 -10.55 -18.13
CA GLY A 277 -3.33 -10.43 -19.43
C GLY A 277 -3.99 -11.72 -19.95
N LYS A 278 -3.92 -12.82 -19.23
CA LYS A 278 -4.70 -14.01 -19.60
C LYS A 278 -6.18 -13.76 -19.38
N GLN A 279 -6.98 -14.14 -20.37
CA GLN A 279 -8.44 -14.08 -20.24
C GLN A 279 -8.92 -15.05 -19.16
N GLN A 280 -9.96 -14.66 -18.44
CA GLN A 280 -10.66 -15.56 -17.53
C GLN A 280 -11.21 -16.76 -18.32
N PHE A 281 -11.12 -17.94 -17.71
CA PHE A 281 -11.73 -19.12 -18.29
C PHE A 281 -13.24 -18.95 -18.39
N GLN A 282 -13.79 -19.13 -19.58
CA GLN A 282 -15.23 -19.34 -19.74
C GLN A 282 -15.51 -20.79 -19.36
N ILE A 283 -16.16 -20.99 -18.22
CA ILE A 283 -16.47 -22.33 -17.74
C ILE A 283 -17.69 -22.84 -18.49
N ASP A 284 -17.48 -23.83 -19.32
CA ASP A 284 -18.58 -24.61 -19.93
C ASP A 284 -19.01 -25.73 -18.96
N LEU A 285 -20.24 -25.61 -18.45
CA LEU A 285 -20.84 -26.61 -17.54
C LEU A 285 -21.65 -27.68 -18.28
N THR A 286 -21.60 -27.72 -19.60
CA THR A 286 -22.21 -28.79 -20.38
C THR A 286 -21.58 -30.13 -19.99
N PRO A 287 -22.38 -31.16 -19.70
CA PRO A 287 -21.82 -32.46 -19.37
C PRO A 287 -20.91 -32.99 -20.50
N PHE A 288 -19.68 -33.35 -20.13
CA PHE A 288 -18.78 -34.03 -21.06
C PHE A 288 -19.40 -35.36 -21.49
N ARG A 289 -19.59 -35.55 -22.77
CA ARG A 289 -20.05 -36.82 -23.38
C ARG A 289 -18.99 -37.22 -24.38
N ASP A 290 -18.56 -38.49 -24.29
CA ASP A 290 -17.65 -39.12 -25.24
C ASP A 290 -18.32 -39.27 -26.63
#